data_31bae807c55ec18bab01b6a646509d23
#
_entry.id   31bae807c55ec18bab01b6a646509d23
#
_cell.length_a   1.000
_cell.length_b   1.000
_cell.length_c   1.000
_cell.angle_alpha   90.00
_cell.angle_beta   90.00
_cell.angle_gamma   90.00
#
_symmetry.space_group_name_H-M   'P 1'
#
loop_
_entity.id
_entity.type
_entity.pdbx_description
1 polymer ?
#
loop_
_entity_poly.entity_id
_entity_poly.type
_entity_poly.pdbx_seq_one_letter_code
_entity_poly.pdbx_strand_id
1 'polypeptide(L)'
;MHPNTLLDALLDEAGVSHAGLAAHVNQAGRARGLALRYEHTAVARWLKGQRPRGQVPDLICEVLAARLDRPVDLDDVGLGRPGEPAAAHTGPLGGFVDRATALWRSDRQRRPHLLGAPALAGTPAVMPVWEWENPPEDGDVSRSGPHRVTPADLEMLRAARAHYEQMYRKAGGMATRDRVVGFLTAEAAPLLRGGYPDAVGRRLHRATGGLVAVAGICAYDSDAHGLAQRYFHQALRLAKASGDRALGAYVIALLVNQALYLREYRQAVAFAEAALRAAGGQTTQALASDLYAMQAKAYARLGDAAGALACIRRAERAAGRILRGHEPEETGYVQPGLVNVQVAEALLGLGELAAAQEHAAAAVDNPAHDRGRVHRLAMLSTVALRRGDADTAVATAVRMAEQARGMESQRLRERLRTVRAHLVRSGCAGTAEAAELIDGALRVPL
;
A
#
# COMPACT_ATOMS: atom_id res chain seq x y z
N MET A 1 -30.84 1.29 3.28
CA MET A 1 -30.14 0.93 4.51
C MET A 1 -29.69 -0.50 4.36
N HIS A 2 -28.41 -0.79 4.49
CA HIS A 2 -27.89 -2.17 4.44
C HIS A 2 -27.81 -2.74 5.86
N PRO A 3 -28.13 -4.01 6.08
CA PRO A 3 -28.01 -4.66 7.38
C PRO A 3 -26.55 -4.59 7.89
N ASN A 4 -26.39 -4.38 9.20
CA ASN A 4 -25.07 -4.40 9.84
C ASN A 4 -24.72 -5.84 10.27
N THR A 5 -24.27 -6.63 9.32
CA THR A 5 -23.89 -8.04 9.54
C THR A 5 -22.61 -8.17 10.38
N LEU A 6 -21.80 -7.11 10.50
CA LEU A 6 -20.58 -7.13 11.29
C LEU A 6 -20.88 -7.08 12.78
N LEU A 7 -21.78 -6.19 13.20
CA LEU A 7 -22.25 -6.15 14.59
C LEU A 7 -22.95 -7.45 14.97
N ASP A 8 -23.76 -8.00 14.06
CA ASP A 8 -24.47 -9.28 14.29
C ASP A 8 -23.47 -10.42 14.56
N ALA A 9 -22.49 -10.59 13.68
CA ALA A 9 -21.46 -11.61 13.84
C ALA A 9 -20.65 -11.45 15.14
N LEU A 10 -20.35 -10.20 15.56
CA LEU A 10 -19.63 -9.96 16.82
C LEU A 10 -20.49 -10.23 18.06
N LEU A 11 -21.80 -10.02 18.00
CA LEU A 11 -22.71 -10.39 19.06
C LEU A 11 -22.77 -11.90 19.24
N ASP A 12 -22.81 -12.65 18.14
CA ASP A 12 -22.76 -14.11 18.17
C ASP A 12 -21.41 -14.61 18.72
N GLU A 13 -20.28 -14.06 18.25
CA GLU A 13 -18.94 -14.40 18.74
C GLU A 13 -18.80 -14.12 20.25
N ALA A 14 -19.35 -12.99 20.73
CA ALA A 14 -19.29 -12.60 22.13
C ALA A 14 -20.31 -13.32 23.01
N GLY A 15 -21.25 -14.06 22.44
CA GLY A 15 -22.36 -14.67 23.15
C GLY A 15 -23.29 -13.66 23.84
N VAL A 16 -23.43 -12.46 23.23
CA VAL A 16 -24.20 -11.35 23.81
C VAL A 16 -25.52 -11.18 23.08
N SER A 17 -26.64 -11.31 23.81
CA SER A 17 -27.96 -11.05 23.25
C SER A 17 -28.19 -9.53 23.00
N HIS A 18 -29.16 -9.19 22.15
CA HIS A 18 -29.54 -7.79 21.90
C HIS A 18 -29.93 -7.05 23.19
N ALA A 19 -30.61 -7.71 24.11
CA ALA A 19 -30.95 -7.13 25.42
C ALA A 19 -29.69 -6.99 26.29
N GLY A 20 -28.81 -7.92 26.25
CA GLY A 20 -27.51 -7.91 26.94
C GLY A 20 -26.63 -6.75 26.46
N LEU A 21 -26.49 -6.54 25.14
CA LEU A 21 -25.75 -5.40 24.59
C LEU A 21 -26.37 -4.07 25.07
N ALA A 22 -27.67 -3.92 24.96
CA ALA A 22 -28.38 -2.69 25.41
C ALA A 22 -28.10 -2.39 26.90
N ALA A 23 -28.18 -3.42 27.75
CA ALA A 23 -27.92 -3.29 29.18
C ALA A 23 -26.47 -2.86 29.48
N HIS A 24 -25.49 -3.52 28.82
CA HIS A 24 -24.07 -3.20 29.02
C HIS A 24 -23.71 -1.79 28.50
N VAL A 25 -24.24 -1.39 27.33
CA VAL A 25 -24.07 -0.03 26.80
C VAL A 25 -24.64 1.02 27.74
N ASN A 26 -25.84 0.78 28.33
CA ASN A 26 -26.43 1.68 29.32
C ASN A 26 -25.56 1.75 30.59
N GLN A 27 -24.99 0.64 31.03
CA GLN A 27 -24.09 0.57 32.18
C GLN A 27 -22.76 1.33 31.93
N ALA A 28 -22.15 1.09 30.80
CA ALA A 28 -20.90 1.80 30.40
C ALA A 28 -21.16 3.31 30.24
N GLY A 29 -22.34 3.68 29.68
CA GLY A 29 -22.75 5.07 29.55
C GLY A 29 -22.92 5.75 30.92
N ARG A 30 -23.54 5.08 31.89
CA ARG A 30 -23.68 5.61 33.26
C ARG A 30 -22.32 5.85 33.94
N ALA A 31 -21.36 4.96 33.73
CA ALA A 31 -20.00 5.15 34.26
C ALA A 31 -19.31 6.40 33.68
N ARG A 32 -19.76 6.89 32.51
CA ARG A 32 -19.29 8.12 31.86
C ARG A 32 -20.24 9.33 32.07
N GLY A 33 -21.20 9.22 32.97
CA GLY A 33 -22.18 10.29 33.26
C GLY A 33 -23.25 10.46 32.17
N LEU A 34 -23.43 9.48 31.27
CA LEU A 34 -24.44 9.55 30.22
C LEU A 34 -25.73 8.86 30.65
N ALA A 35 -26.86 9.53 30.54
CA ALA A 35 -28.20 9.02 30.88
C ALA A 35 -28.79 8.21 29.71
N LEU A 36 -28.20 7.07 29.38
CA LEU A 36 -28.65 6.19 28.28
C LEU A 36 -29.74 5.23 28.76
N ARG A 37 -30.76 4.98 27.91
CA ARG A 37 -31.88 4.05 28.17
C ARG A 37 -32.20 3.26 26.89
N TYR A 38 -31.23 2.49 26.39
CA TYR A 38 -31.46 1.64 25.24
C TYR A 38 -32.11 0.31 25.64
N GLU A 39 -32.96 -0.21 24.77
CA GLU A 39 -33.58 -1.52 24.87
C GLU A 39 -33.14 -2.39 23.68
N HIS A 40 -33.47 -3.67 23.70
CA HIS A 40 -33.19 -4.62 22.60
C HIS A 40 -33.67 -4.14 21.23
N THR A 41 -34.74 -3.35 21.19
CA THR A 41 -35.30 -2.73 19.98
C THR A 41 -34.37 -1.71 19.35
N ALA A 42 -33.53 -1.04 20.13
CA ALA A 42 -32.50 -0.13 19.61
C ALA A 42 -31.38 -0.94 18.91
N VAL A 43 -30.94 -2.02 19.52
CA VAL A 43 -29.94 -2.92 18.93
C VAL A 43 -30.47 -3.53 17.63
N ALA A 44 -31.71 -3.99 17.59
CA ALA A 44 -32.35 -4.50 16.39
C ALA A 44 -32.40 -3.46 15.25
N ARG A 45 -32.55 -2.17 15.56
CA ARG A 45 -32.46 -1.08 14.58
C ARG A 45 -31.02 -0.86 14.09
N TRP A 46 -30.02 -0.99 14.97
CA TRP A 46 -28.60 -0.89 14.60
C TRP A 46 -28.20 -2.02 13.65
N LEU A 47 -28.69 -3.22 13.90
CA LEU A 47 -28.51 -4.38 13.02
C LEU A 47 -29.18 -4.19 11.64
N LYS A 48 -30.29 -3.47 11.58
CA LYS A 48 -30.95 -3.07 10.32
C LYS A 48 -30.26 -1.90 9.60
N GLY A 49 -29.11 -1.42 10.11
CA GLY A 49 -28.31 -0.38 9.51
C GLY A 49 -28.56 1.03 10.01
N GLN A 50 -29.38 1.21 11.07
CA GLN A 50 -29.50 2.50 11.75
C GLN A 50 -28.23 2.75 12.59
N ARG A 51 -27.63 3.91 12.43
CA ARG A 51 -26.41 4.25 13.16
C ARG A 51 -26.73 4.83 14.56
N PRO A 52 -26.11 4.32 15.65
CA PRO A 52 -26.19 4.95 16.96
C PRO A 52 -25.54 6.35 16.94
N ARG A 53 -26.01 7.25 17.77
CA ARG A 53 -25.57 8.66 17.85
C ARG A 53 -24.59 8.90 19.01
N GLY A 54 -23.82 9.97 18.92
CA GLY A 54 -22.89 10.42 19.96
C GLY A 54 -21.81 9.40 20.28
N GLN A 55 -21.57 9.13 21.56
CA GLN A 55 -20.54 8.20 22.05
C GLN A 55 -21.00 6.73 22.07
N VAL A 56 -22.21 6.42 21.65
CA VAL A 56 -22.76 5.05 21.71
C VAL A 56 -21.98 4.05 20.84
N PRO A 57 -21.53 4.40 19.64
CA PRO A 57 -20.64 3.51 18.86
C PRO A 57 -19.38 3.09 19.65
N ASP A 58 -18.72 4.02 20.33
CA ASP A 58 -17.52 3.73 21.12
C ASP A 58 -17.83 2.85 22.34
N LEU A 59 -18.97 3.06 22.99
CA LEU A 59 -19.44 2.21 24.09
C LEU A 59 -19.75 0.77 23.62
N ILE A 60 -20.28 0.59 22.41
CA ILE A 60 -20.50 -0.73 21.81
C ILE A 60 -19.16 -1.44 21.63
N CYS A 61 -18.17 -0.75 21.09
CA CYS A 61 -16.81 -1.28 20.92
C CYS A 61 -16.19 -1.70 22.26
N GLU A 62 -16.29 -0.84 23.28
CA GLU A 62 -15.78 -1.10 24.63
C GLU A 62 -16.42 -2.35 25.27
N VAL A 63 -17.76 -2.45 25.20
CA VAL A 63 -18.51 -3.60 25.74
C VAL A 63 -18.12 -4.89 25.05
N LEU A 64 -17.99 -4.88 23.73
CA LEU A 64 -17.62 -6.07 22.95
C LEU A 64 -16.14 -6.41 23.15
N ALA A 65 -15.26 -5.41 23.26
CA ALA A 65 -13.84 -5.62 23.56
C ALA A 65 -13.65 -6.34 24.91
N ALA A 66 -14.37 -5.90 25.93
CA ALA A 66 -14.32 -6.52 27.28
C ALA A 66 -14.84 -7.97 27.27
N ARG A 67 -15.81 -8.30 26.41
CA ARG A 67 -16.39 -9.64 26.31
C ARG A 67 -15.54 -10.61 25.49
N LEU A 68 -14.87 -10.09 24.46
CA LEU A 68 -14.06 -10.89 23.55
C LEU A 68 -12.59 -10.96 23.99
N ASP A 69 -12.24 -10.30 25.10
CA ASP A 69 -10.85 -10.14 25.59
C ASP A 69 -9.89 -9.70 24.48
N ARG A 70 -10.38 -8.80 23.62
CA ARG A 70 -9.62 -8.23 22.50
C ARG A 70 -10.13 -6.85 22.12
N PRO A 71 -9.27 -5.97 21.57
CA PRO A 71 -9.72 -4.68 21.04
C PRO A 71 -10.77 -4.88 19.94
N VAL A 72 -11.82 -4.06 20.00
CA VAL A 72 -12.88 -3.94 18.99
C VAL A 72 -13.01 -2.48 18.62
N ASP A 73 -12.92 -2.16 17.33
CA ASP A 73 -13.05 -0.80 16.83
C ASP A 73 -14.39 -0.55 16.09
N LEU A 74 -14.60 0.72 15.66
CA LEU A 74 -15.82 1.11 14.96
C LEU A 74 -16.00 0.41 13.61
N ASP A 75 -14.92 0.03 12.95
CA ASP A 75 -14.96 -0.69 11.69
C ASP A 75 -15.32 -2.16 11.95
N ASP A 76 -14.85 -2.74 13.06
CA ASP A 76 -15.20 -4.10 13.47
C ASP A 76 -16.71 -4.28 13.70
N VAL A 77 -17.35 -3.29 14.29
CA VAL A 77 -18.80 -3.30 14.54
C VAL A 77 -19.62 -2.73 13.36
N GLY A 78 -18.99 -2.41 12.24
CA GLY A 78 -19.67 -1.83 11.08
C GLY A 78 -20.26 -0.43 11.34
N LEU A 79 -19.72 0.28 12.32
CA LEU A 79 -20.12 1.64 12.70
C LEU A 79 -19.02 2.67 12.36
N GLY A 80 -17.95 2.29 11.69
CA GLY A 80 -16.96 3.20 11.10
C GLY A 80 -17.63 4.13 10.09
N ARG A 81 -17.22 5.40 9.98
CA ARG A 81 -17.75 6.29 8.94
C ARG A 81 -17.05 5.99 7.62
N PRO A 82 -17.78 5.76 6.52
CA PRO A 82 -17.15 5.68 5.20
C PRO A 82 -16.37 6.98 4.95
N GLY A 83 -15.03 6.89 4.80
CA GLY A 83 -14.18 8.05 4.53
C GLY A 83 -13.65 8.81 5.75
N GLU A 84 -14.06 8.50 7.01
CA GLU A 84 -13.20 8.86 8.13
C GLU A 84 -12.01 7.90 8.09
N PRO A 85 -10.75 8.42 7.91
CA PRO A 85 -9.60 7.60 8.25
C PRO A 85 -9.83 7.21 9.70
N ALA A 86 -9.71 5.94 10.03
CA ALA A 86 -9.37 5.63 11.39
C ALA A 86 -8.29 6.66 11.75
N ALA A 87 -8.50 7.49 12.80
CA ALA A 87 -7.57 8.54 13.22
C ALA A 87 -6.29 7.86 13.73
N ALA A 88 -5.64 7.17 12.80
CA ALA A 88 -4.64 6.15 13.02
C ALA A 88 -3.27 6.77 13.28
N HIS A 89 -3.15 8.08 13.07
CA HIS A 89 -1.82 8.68 13.00
C HIS A 89 -1.55 9.62 14.16
N THR A 90 -2.57 10.24 14.75
CA THR A 90 -2.44 11.17 15.87
C THR A 90 -2.80 10.49 17.19
N GLY A 91 -1.80 10.16 17.99
CA GLY A 91 -2.03 9.61 19.32
C GLY A 91 -0.86 8.77 19.85
N PRO A 92 -0.94 8.33 21.12
CA PRO A 92 0.08 7.48 21.71
C PRO A 92 0.33 6.22 20.86
N LEU A 93 1.60 5.81 20.79
CA LEU A 93 2.04 4.67 19.96
C LEU A 93 1.29 3.36 20.32
N GLY A 94 0.92 3.16 21.58
CA GLY A 94 0.12 2.00 22.03
C GLY A 94 -1.24 1.90 21.33
N GLY A 95 -1.99 2.99 21.29
CA GLY A 95 -3.27 3.04 20.59
C GLY A 95 -3.15 2.84 19.08
N PHE A 96 -2.03 3.28 18.49
CA PHE A 96 -1.73 3.01 17.08
C PHE A 96 -1.52 1.51 16.83
N VAL A 97 -0.74 0.82 17.70
CA VAL A 97 -0.47 -0.63 17.57
C VAL A 97 -1.79 -1.43 17.59
N ASP A 98 -2.73 -1.06 18.45
CA ASP A 98 -4.02 -1.74 18.55
C ASP A 98 -4.86 -1.55 17.29
N ARG A 99 -4.95 -0.33 16.76
CA ARG A 99 -5.65 -0.07 15.49
C ARG A 99 -4.99 -0.76 14.29
N ALA A 100 -3.66 -0.76 14.22
CA ALA A 100 -2.94 -1.43 13.14
C ALA A 100 -3.20 -2.94 13.13
N THR A 101 -3.11 -3.57 14.30
CA THR A 101 -3.35 -5.01 14.43
C THR A 101 -4.81 -5.39 14.24
N ALA A 102 -5.77 -4.51 14.52
CA ALA A 102 -7.18 -4.68 14.19
C ALA A 102 -7.39 -4.73 12.66
N LEU A 103 -6.76 -3.81 11.91
CA LEU A 103 -6.81 -3.85 10.45
C LEU A 103 -6.24 -5.16 9.88
N TRP A 104 -5.10 -5.65 10.40
CA TRP A 104 -4.49 -6.91 9.94
C TRP A 104 -5.40 -8.11 10.16
N ARG A 105 -6.07 -8.20 11.33
CA ARG A 105 -7.05 -9.25 11.61
C ARG A 105 -8.26 -9.17 10.68
N SER A 106 -8.77 -7.95 10.45
CA SER A 106 -9.90 -7.72 9.55
C SER A 106 -9.57 -8.10 8.11
N ASP A 107 -8.38 -7.79 7.61
CA ASP A 107 -7.94 -8.17 6.27
C ASP A 107 -7.75 -9.70 6.16
N ARG A 108 -7.16 -10.35 7.17
CA ARG A 108 -7.05 -11.81 7.23
C ARG A 108 -8.41 -12.51 7.13
N GLN A 109 -9.44 -11.93 7.71
CA GLN A 109 -10.82 -12.45 7.62
C GLN A 109 -11.48 -12.18 6.25
N ARG A 110 -10.74 -11.62 5.29
CA ARG A 110 -11.19 -11.30 3.92
C ARG A 110 -12.50 -10.51 3.91
N ARG A 111 -12.63 -9.50 4.75
CA ARG A 111 -13.85 -8.67 4.80
C ARG A 111 -14.02 -7.88 3.48
N PRO A 112 -15.07 -8.13 2.69
CA PRO A 112 -15.23 -7.54 1.35
C PRO A 112 -15.20 -6.01 1.33
N HIS A 113 -15.68 -5.35 2.40
CA HIS A 113 -15.70 -3.90 2.50
C HIS A 113 -14.29 -3.27 2.57
N LEU A 114 -13.28 -3.99 3.09
CA LEU A 114 -11.90 -3.49 3.12
C LEU A 114 -11.28 -3.51 1.73
N LEU A 115 -11.58 -4.54 0.95
CA LEU A 115 -11.05 -4.66 -0.42
C LEU A 115 -11.66 -3.63 -1.37
N GLY A 116 -12.96 -3.35 -1.20
CA GLY A 116 -13.69 -2.34 -1.98
C GLY A 116 -13.64 -0.93 -1.38
N ALA A 117 -12.89 -0.70 -0.29
CA ALA A 117 -12.81 0.63 0.31
C ALA A 117 -12.19 1.64 -0.67
N PRO A 118 -12.79 2.81 -0.86
CA PRO A 118 -12.25 3.83 -1.75
C PRO A 118 -10.90 4.34 -1.22
N ALA A 119 -10.05 4.77 -2.15
CA ALA A 119 -8.85 5.49 -1.79
C ALA A 119 -9.19 6.81 -1.07
N LEU A 120 -8.39 7.15 -0.07
CA LEU A 120 -8.52 8.41 0.66
C LEU A 120 -8.13 9.57 -0.26
N ALA A 121 -8.87 10.67 -0.17
CA ALA A 121 -8.60 11.90 -0.91
C ALA A 121 -8.55 13.11 0.05
N GLY A 122 -7.91 14.19 -0.38
CA GLY A 122 -7.80 15.41 0.41
C GLY A 122 -6.96 15.26 1.68
N THR A 123 -7.35 15.94 2.75
CA THR A 123 -6.61 15.98 4.02
C THR A 123 -6.27 14.59 4.58
N PRO A 124 -7.18 13.60 4.63
CA PRO A 124 -6.86 12.27 5.15
C PRO A 124 -5.75 11.54 4.36
N ALA A 125 -5.58 11.84 3.09
CA ALA A 125 -4.52 11.24 2.28
C ALA A 125 -3.15 11.88 2.54
N VAL A 126 -3.11 13.19 2.83
CA VAL A 126 -1.86 13.96 2.94
C VAL A 126 -1.34 14.09 4.39
N MET A 127 -2.23 14.07 5.38
CA MET A 127 -1.87 14.26 6.79
C MET A 127 -0.79 13.30 7.29
N PRO A 128 -0.81 11.98 6.98
CA PRO A 128 0.23 11.08 7.46
C PRO A 128 1.63 11.40 6.92
N VAL A 129 1.72 11.90 5.69
CA VAL A 129 2.99 12.36 5.10
C VAL A 129 3.46 13.64 5.79
N TRP A 130 2.55 14.59 6.04
CA TRP A 130 2.85 15.82 6.75
C TRP A 130 3.30 15.54 8.20
N GLU A 131 2.64 14.65 8.92
CA GLU A 131 3.00 14.24 10.28
C GLU A 131 4.37 13.54 10.33
N TRP A 132 4.71 12.75 9.32
CA TRP A 132 6.03 12.16 9.22
C TRP A 132 7.12 13.20 8.93
N GLU A 133 6.85 14.16 8.05
CA GLU A 133 7.79 15.22 7.71
C GLU A 133 8.09 16.14 8.90
N ASN A 134 7.09 16.39 9.73
CA ASN A 134 7.12 17.41 10.77
C ASN A 134 7.26 16.80 12.19
N PRO A 135 7.95 17.48 13.13
CA PRO A 135 8.00 17.09 14.54
C PRO A 135 6.60 17.20 15.21
N PRO A 136 6.37 16.60 16.41
CA PRO A 136 7.42 15.97 17.20
C PRO A 136 7.76 14.54 16.75
N GLU A 137 9.01 14.13 17.02
CA GLU A 137 9.42 12.73 16.95
C GLU A 137 8.92 11.96 18.18
N ASP A 138 8.84 10.63 18.07
CA ASP A 138 8.58 9.79 19.24
C ASP A 138 9.82 9.77 20.14
N GLY A 139 9.70 10.32 21.34
CA GLY A 139 10.83 10.46 22.28
C GLY A 139 11.32 9.12 22.82
N ASP A 140 10.42 8.31 23.35
CA ASP A 140 10.68 6.97 23.85
C ASP A 140 9.64 5.99 23.33
N VAL A 141 10.10 4.92 22.70
CA VAL A 141 9.24 3.86 22.15
C VAL A 141 9.35 2.56 22.97
N SER A 142 9.98 2.61 24.16
CA SER A 142 10.04 1.46 25.06
C SER A 142 8.65 1.00 25.48
N ARG A 143 8.54 -0.26 25.84
CA ARG A 143 7.27 -0.85 26.30
C ARG A 143 7.51 -1.92 27.33
N SER A 144 6.66 -1.96 28.35
CA SER A 144 6.51 -3.11 29.24
C SER A 144 5.43 -4.03 28.69
N GLY A 145 5.73 -5.33 28.62
CA GLY A 145 4.82 -6.34 28.08
C GLY A 145 5.18 -7.74 28.56
N PRO A 146 4.28 -8.73 28.38
CA PRO A 146 4.45 -10.07 28.96
C PRO A 146 5.60 -10.87 28.32
N HIS A 147 5.93 -10.59 27.06
CA HIS A 147 6.98 -11.29 26.32
C HIS A 147 8.11 -10.34 25.99
N ARG A 148 9.34 -10.71 26.29
CA ARG A 148 10.53 -9.92 25.96
C ARG A 148 10.90 -10.12 24.49
N VAL A 149 11.00 -9.03 23.73
CA VAL A 149 11.48 -9.05 22.35
C VAL A 149 12.99 -9.29 22.31
N THR A 150 13.41 -10.24 21.51
CA THR A 150 14.80 -10.69 21.38
C THR A 150 15.42 -10.29 20.04
N PRO A 151 16.75 -10.33 19.88
CA PRO A 151 17.41 -10.14 18.59
C PRO A 151 16.95 -11.16 17.53
N ALA A 152 16.63 -12.41 17.92
CA ALA A 152 16.14 -13.44 17.02
C ALA A 152 14.78 -13.07 16.41
N ASP A 153 13.90 -12.45 17.19
CA ASP A 153 12.61 -11.95 16.70
C ASP A 153 12.79 -10.88 15.62
N LEU A 154 13.77 -9.99 15.80
CA LEU A 154 14.09 -8.94 14.83
C LEU A 154 14.63 -9.52 13.51
N GLU A 155 15.48 -10.53 13.61
CA GLU A 155 15.99 -11.24 12.42
C GLU A 155 14.88 -12.03 11.70
N MET A 156 13.99 -12.68 12.44
CA MET A 156 12.81 -13.35 11.88
C MET A 156 11.94 -12.35 11.08
N LEU A 157 11.65 -11.16 11.61
CA LEU A 157 10.87 -10.14 10.91
C LEU A 157 11.56 -9.66 9.62
N ARG A 158 12.89 -9.49 9.65
CA ARG A 158 13.66 -9.09 8.45
C ARG A 158 13.66 -10.19 7.39
N ALA A 159 13.92 -11.43 7.80
CA ALA A 159 13.88 -12.58 6.90
C ALA A 159 12.48 -12.76 6.27
N ALA A 160 11.42 -12.60 7.05
CA ALA A 160 10.06 -12.64 6.58
C ALA A 160 9.77 -11.53 5.54
N ARG A 161 10.24 -10.30 5.79
CA ARG A 161 10.10 -9.21 4.81
C ARG A 161 10.75 -9.57 3.47
N ALA A 162 12.02 -10.00 3.49
CA ALA A 162 12.73 -10.39 2.28
C ALA A 162 12.03 -11.55 1.55
N HIS A 163 11.55 -12.55 2.28
CA HIS A 163 10.80 -13.68 1.75
C HIS A 163 9.51 -13.25 1.04
N TYR A 164 8.67 -12.45 1.70
CA TYR A 164 7.39 -12.02 1.11
C TYR A 164 7.56 -11.03 -0.04
N GLU A 165 8.60 -10.20 -0.01
CA GLU A 165 8.93 -9.35 -1.15
C GLU A 165 9.36 -10.19 -2.37
N GLN A 166 10.16 -11.23 -2.16
CA GLN A 166 10.54 -12.15 -3.23
C GLN A 166 9.33 -12.90 -3.79
N MET A 167 8.43 -13.38 -2.94
CA MET A 167 7.17 -13.99 -3.37
C MET A 167 6.35 -13.04 -4.22
N TYR A 168 6.17 -11.79 -3.77
CA TYR A 168 5.46 -10.76 -4.52
C TYR A 168 6.08 -10.52 -5.90
N ARG A 169 7.41 -10.44 -5.98
CA ARG A 169 8.11 -10.22 -7.25
C ARG A 169 7.94 -11.38 -8.24
N LYS A 170 7.76 -12.59 -7.74
CA LYS A 170 7.57 -13.82 -8.54
C LYS A 170 6.11 -14.07 -8.90
N ALA A 171 5.22 -14.08 -7.92
CA ALA A 171 3.84 -14.53 -8.08
C ALA A 171 2.80 -13.39 -8.15
N GLY A 172 3.13 -12.18 -7.66
CA GLY A 172 2.20 -11.06 -7.56
C GLY A 172 1.60 -10.87 -6.17
N GLY A 173 0.82 -9.78 -6.03
CA GLY A 173 0.28 -9.34 -4.75
C GLY A 173 -0.84 -10.23 -4.23
N MET A 174 -1.69 -10.76 -5.10
CA MET A 174 -2.85 -11.57 -4.68
C MET A 174 -2.42 -12.86 -4.00
N ALA A 175 -1.44 -13.59 -4.58
CA ALA A 175 -0.89 -14.81 -4.01
C ALA A 175 -0.13 -14.59 -2.68
N THR A 176 0.41 -13.39 -2.48
CA THR A 176 1.31 -13.07 -1.35
C THR A 176 0.57 -12.44 -0.17
N ARG A 177 -0.49 -11.65 -0.41
CA ARG A 177 -1.14 -10.83 0.60
C ARG A 177 -1.59 -11.62 1.83
N ASP A 178 -2.37 -12.68 1.64
CA ASP A 178 -2.91 -13.46 2.74
C ASP A 178 -1.81 -14.03 3.66
N ARG A 179 -0.66 -14.36 3.09
CA ARG A 179 0.48 -14.92 3.82
C ARG A 179 1.20 -13.85 4.63
N VAL A 180 1.50 -12.69 4.05
CA VAL A 180 2.15 -11.60 4.80
C VAL A 180 1.23 -11.03 5.88
N VAL A 181 -0.07 -10.92 5.64
CA VAL A 181 -1.05 -10.46 6.64
C VAL A 181 -1.22 -11.51 7.75
N GLY A 182 -1.24 -12.79 7.40
CA GLY A 182 -1.21 -13.89 8.36
C GLY A 182 0.01 -13.81 9.30
N PHE A 183 1.20 -13.59 8.74
CA PHE A 183 2.43 -13.42 9.52
C PHE A 183 2.41 -12.15 10.38
N LEU A 184 1.96 -11.02 9.86
CA LEU A 184 1.79 -9.79 10.64
C LEU A 184 0.89 -10.02 11.86
N THR A 185 -0.19 -10.76 11.67
CA THR A 185 -1.17 -11.05 12.73
C THR A 185 -0.63 -12.03 13.77
N ALA A 186 0.04 -13.10 13.32
CA ALA A 186 0.50 -14.17 14.21
C ALA A 186 1.81 -13.84 14.93
N GLU A 187 2.74 -13.17 14.25
CA GLU A 187 4.11 -12.98 14.74
C GLU A 187 4.39 -11.52 15.11
N ALA A 188 4.12 -10.56 14.22
CA ALA A 188 4.49 -9.17 14.46
C ALA A 188 3.61 -8.50 15.53
N ALA A 189 2.29 -8.79 15.55
CA ALA A 189 1.36 -8.17 16.50
C ALA A 189 1.67 -8.51 17.98
N PRO A 190 2.00 -9.76 18.37
CA PRO A 190 2.44 -10.07 19.74
C PRO A 190 3.74 -9.35 20.10
N LEU A 191 4.71 -9.27 19.19
CA LEU A 191 5.99 -8.59 19.43
C LEU A 191 5.80 -7.08 19.68
N LEU A 192 4.94 -6.42 18.91
CA LEU A 192 4.62 -5.01 19.13
C LEU A 192 3.95 -4.74 20.49
N ARG A 193 3.32 -5.75 21.10
CA ARG A 193 2.74 -5.72 22.44
C ARG A 193 3.68 -6.25 23.51
N GLY A 194 4.83 -6.75 23.12
CA GLY A 194 5.87 -7.29 24.00
C GLY A 194 6.56 -6.22 24.85
N GLY A 195 7.50 -6.67 25.69
CA GLY A 195 8.39 -5.84 26.47
C GLY A 195 9.72 -5.60 25.76
N TYR A 196 10.13 -4.35 25.63
CA TYR A 196 11.41 -3.98 25.01
C TYR A 196 11.89 -2.59 25.43
N PRO A 197 13.22 -2.37 25.53
CA PRO A 197 13.80 -1.04 25.71
C PRO A 197 13.73 -0.24 24.39
N ASP A 198 13.92 1.08 24.47
CA ASP A 198 13.81 2.01 23.33
C ASP A 198 14.59 1.54 22.10
N ALA A 199 15.87 1.20 22.24
CA ALA A 199 16.71 0.78 21.10
C ALA A 199 16.19 -0.48 20.39
N VAL A 200 15.62 -1.45 21.13
CA VAL A 200 14.98 -2.64 20.54
C VAL A 200 13.65 -2.26 19.92
N GLY A 201 12.87 -1.41 20.56
CA GLY A 201 11.60 -0.89 20.06
C GLY A 201 11.76 -0.20 18.71
N ARG A 202 12.75 0.67 18.54
CA ARG A 202 13.04 1.33 17.25
C ARG A 202 13.34 0.32 16.16
N ARG A 203 14.16 -0.68 16.44
CA ARG A 203 14.46 -1.77 15.48
C ARG A 203 13.24 -2.62 15.16
N LEU A 204 12.40 -2.90 16.16
CA LEU A 204 11.13 -3.63 15.99
C LEU A 204 10.17 -2.86 15.09
N HIS A 205 9.97 -1.57 15.34
CA HIS A 205 9.09 -0.72 14.52
C HIS A 205 9.61 -0.61 13.07
N ARG A 206 10.94 -0.51 12.90
CA ARG A 206 11.56 -0.52 11.57
C ARG A 206 11.27 -1.82 10.80
N ALA A 207 11.55 -2.96 11.42
CA ALA A 207 11.35 -4.27 10.79
C ALA A 207 9.87 -4.53 10.46
N THR A 208 8.97 -4.21 11.40
CA THR A 208 7.52 -4.32 11.20
C THR A 208 7.03 -3.34 10.13
N GLY A 209 7.53 -2.10 10.11
CA GLY A 209 7.19 -1.10 9.08
C GLY A 209 7.49 -1.58 7.67
N GLY A 210 8.66 -2.23 7.48
CA GLY A 210 9.03 -2.85 6.21
C GLY A 210 8.06 -3.97 5.78
N LEU A 211 7.64 -4.84 6.71
CA LEU A 211 6.65 -5.89 6.44
C LEU A 211 5.26 -5.32 6.10
N VAL A 212 4.81 -4.31 6.84
CA VAL A 212 3.54 -3.62 6.59
C VAL A 212 3.56 -2.94 5.21
N ALA A 213 4.70 -2.38 4.79
CA ALA A 213 4.86 -1.85 3.45
C ALA A 213 4.67 -2.93 2.37
N VAL A 214 5.20 -4.14 2.59
CA VAL A 214 5.00 -5.28 1.66
C VAL A 214 3.50 -5.67 1.59
N ALA A 215 2.78 -5.70 2.72
CA ALA A 215 1.32 -5.92 2.71
C ALA A 215 0.58 -4.84 1.91
N GLY A 216 1.00 -3.58 2.06
CA GLY A 216 0.48 -2.46 1.27
C GLY A 216 0.74 -2.61 -0.23
N ILE A 217 1.94 -3.04 -0.62
CA ILE A 217 2.27 -3.32 -2.03
C ILE A 217 1.39 -4.45 -2.59
N CYS A 218 1.17 -5.49 -1.81
CA CYS A 218 0.30 -6.61 -2.22
C CYS A 218 -1.16 -6.16 -2.39
N ALA A 219 -1.68 -5.32 -1.47
CA ALA A 219 -3.02 -4.75 -1.58
C ALA A 219 -3.15 -3.83 -2.81
N TYR A 220 -2.14 -2.98 -3.06
CA TYR A 220 -2.07 -2.12 -4.23
C TYR A 220 -2.03 -2.90 -5.54
N ASP A 221 -1.29 -4.02 -5.58
CA ASP A 221 -1.22 -4.90 -6.74
C ASP A 221 -2.53 -5.67 -6.99
N SER A 222 -3.36 -5.81 -5.97
CA SER A 222 -4.69 -6.44 -6.02
C SER A 222 -5.83 -5.45 -6.30
N ASP A 223 -5.51 -4.20 -6.65
CA ASP A 223 -6.47 -3.10 -6.90
C ASP A 223 -7.25 -2.63 -5.64
N ALA A 224 -6.83 -3.05 -4.45
CA ALA A 224 -7.43 -2.66 -3.18
C ALA A 224 -6.80 -1.34 -2.66
N HIS A 225 -7.02 -0.23 -3.38
CA HIS A 225 -6.29 1.03 -3.17
C HIS A 225 -6.51 1.66 -1.80
N GLY A 226 -7.73 1.65 -1.28
CA GLY A 226 -8.02 2.19 0.06
C GLY A 226 -7.37 1.37 1.17
N LEU A 227 -7.28 0.05 1.00
CA LEU A 227 -6.57 -0.83 1.92
C LEU A 227 -5.05 -0.61 1.81
N ALA A 228 -4.51 -0.49 0.60
CA ALA A 228 -3.10 -0.22 0.37
C ALA A 228 -2.64 1.07 1.06
N GLN A 229 -3.41 2.17 0.92
CA GLN A 229 -3.11 3.43 1.62
C GLN A 229 -3.06 3.25 3.14
N ARG A 230 -4.02 2.53 3.72
CA ARG A 230 -4.03 2.26 5.17
C ARG A 230 -2.76 1.53 5.61
N TYR A 231 -2.31 0.53 4.86
CA TYR A 231 -1.03 -0.15 5.12
C TYR A 231 0.16 0.80 4.98
N PHE A 232 0.22 1.61 3.92
CA PHE A 232 1.31 2.58 3.74
C PHE A 232 1.34 3.63 4.84
N HIS A 233 0.19 4.13 5.27
CA HIS A 233 0.11 5.05 6.41
C HIS A 233 0.60 4.39 7.71
N GLN A 234 0.23 3.13 7.96
CA GLN A 234 0.73 2.39 9.11
C GLN A 234 2.24 2.17 9.04
N ALA A 235 2.76 1.78 7.86
CA ALA A 235 4.20 1.64 7.65
C ALA A 235 4.94 2.96 7.88
N LEU A 236 4.38 4.08 7.43
CA LEU A 236 4.94 5.42 7.63
C LEU A 236 4.97 5.81 9.11
N ARG A 237 3.89 5.51 9.87
CA ARG A 237 3.86 5.74 11.32
C ARG A 237 4.89 4.89 12.07
N LEU A 238 5.09 3.64 11.65
CA LEU A 238 6.14 2.76 12.20
C LEU A 238 7.54 3.25 11.83
N ALA A 239 7.75 3.75 10.61
CA ALA A 239 9.00 4.37 10.20
C ALA A 239 9.32 5.61 11.07
N LYS A 240 8.33 6.46 11.37
CA LYS A 240 8.48 7.59 12.28
C LYS A 240 8.88 7.14 13.68
N ALA A 241 8.19 6.15 14.24
CA ALA A 241 8.51 5.59 15.57
C ALA A 241 9.90 4.94 15.62
N SER A 242 10.39 4.41 14.52
CA SER A 242 11.75 3.86 14.43
C SER A 242 12.84 4.92 14.35
N GLY A 243 12.51 6.15 13.96
CA GLY A 243 13.49 7.20 13.64
C GLY A 243 14.19 7.01 12.30
N ASP A 244 13.80 6.01 11.49
CA ASP A 244 14.42 5.71 10.20
C ASP A 244 13.75 6.55 9.08
N ARG A 245 14.40 7.66 8.75
CA ARG A 245 13.95 8.58 7.69
C ARG A 245 14.05 7.97 6.30
N ALA A 246 14.99 7.06 6.06
CA ALA A 246 15.12 6.37 4.78
C ALA A 246 13.94 5.41 4.54
N LEU A 247 13.54 4.64 5.57
CA LEU A 247 12.34 3.80 5.49
C LEU A 247 11.08 4.64 5.26
N GLY A 248 10.95 5.77 5.94
CA GLY A 248 9.81 6.67 5.73
C GLY A 248 9.74 7.21 4.31
N ALA A 249 10.86 7.66 3.75
CA ALA A 249 10.93 8.14 2.36
C ALA A 249 10.61 7.02 1.35
N TYR A 250 11.05 5.78 1.61
CA TYR A 250 10.67 4.62 0.82
C TYR A 250 9.14 4.38 0.84
N VAL A 251 8.52 4.43 2.02
CA VAL A 251 7.07 4.26 2.13
C VAL A 251 6.33 5.38 1.38
N ILE A 252 6.84 6.61 1.44
CA ILE A 252 6.27 7.71 0.66
C ILE A 252 6.44 7.48 -0.84
N ALA A 253 7.55 6.90 -1.30
CA ALA A 253 7.71 6.51 -2.71
C ALA A 253 6.62 5.52 -3.18
N LEU A 254 6.17 4.61 -2.30
CA LEU A 254 5.02 3.74 -2.57
C LEU A 254 3.71 4.53 -2.71
N LEU A 255 3.50 5.54 -1.85
CA LEU A 255 2.35 6.46 -1.94
C LEU A 255 2.41 7.32 -3.21
N VAL A 256 3.60 7.78 -3.63
CA VAL A 256 3.80 8.49 -4.91
C VAL A 256 3.40 7.61 -6.08
N ASN A 257 3.86 6.36 -6.10
CA ASN A 257 3.51 5.42 -7.16
C ASN A 257 1.99 5.14 -7.20
N GLN A 258 1.33 5.05 -6.04
CA GLN A 258 -0.11 4.90 -5.96
C GLN A 258 -0.84 6.16 -6.45
N ALA A 259 -0.40 7.37 -6.05
CA ALA A 259 -0.98 8.63 -6.50
C ALA A 259 -0.88 8.80 -8.02
N LEU A 260 0.24 8.40 -8.63
CA LEU A 260 0.40 8.37 -10.09
C LEU A 260 -0.63 7.44 -10.76
N TYR A 261 -0.86 6.28 -10.20
CA TYR A 261 -1.84 5.32 -10.72
C TYR A 261 -3.27 5.85 -10.60
N LEU A 262 -3.60 6.48 -9.48
CA LEU A 262 -4.90 7.13 -9.23
C LEU A 262 -5.07 8.45 -9.98
N ARG A 263 -4.05 8.89 -10.74
CA ARG A 263 -4.01 10.16 -11.50
C ARG A 263 -4.02 11.41 -10.62
N GLU A 264 -3.63 11.26 -9.34
CA GLU A 264 -3.47 12.37 -8.39
C GLU A 264 -2.08 13.01 -8.55
N TYR A 265 -1.80 13.54 -9.74
CA TYR A 265 -0.45 13.96 -10.14
C TYR A 265 0.15 15.06 -9.27
N ARG A 266 -0.67 16.05 -8.84
CA ARG A 266 -0.20 17.11 -7.93
C ARG A 266 0.21 16.55 -6.57
N GLN A 267 -0.56 15.58 -6.06
CA GLN A 267 -0.24 14.88 -4.81
C GLN A 267 1.03 14.04 -4.95
N ALA A 268 1.21 13.37 -6.09
CA ALA A 268 2.44 12.62 -6.37
C ALA A 268 3.69 13.51 -6.33
N VAL A 269 3.64 14.72 -6.92
CA VAL A 269 4.73 15.69 -6.84
C VAL A 269 4.99 16.12 -5.40
N ALA A 270 3.96 16.52 -4.66
CA ALA A 270 4.09 16.98 -3.28
C ALA A 270 4.67 15.90 -2.35
N PHE A 271 4.22 14.66 -2.50
CA PHE A 271 4.74 13.53 -1.72
C PHE A 271 6.22 13.24 -2.03
N ALA A 272 6.60 13.24 -3.31
CA ALA A 272 8.00 13.02 -3.68
C ALA A 272 8.91 14.14 -3.15
N GLU A 273 8.47 15.39 -3.18
CA GLU A 273 9.18 16.50 -2.59
C GLU A 273 9.32 16.38 -1.07
N ALA A 274 8.24 15.97 -0.37
CA ALA A 274 8.28 15.74 1.07
C ALA A 274 9.30 14.65 1.45
N ALA A 275 9.31 13.53 0.70
CA ALA A 275 10.27 12.46 0.92
C ALA A 275 11.72 12.91 0.72
N LEU A 276 12.00 13.62 -0.37
CA LEU A 276 13.35 14.14 -0.68
C LEU A 276 13.84 15.17 0.35
N ARG A 277 12.94 16.04 0.83
CA ARG A 277 13.26 17.09 1.82
C ARG A 277 13.51 16.48 3.20
N ALA A 278 12.56 15.69 3.69
CA ALA A 278 12.56 15.23 5.08
C ALA A 278 13.59 14.13 5.36
N ALA A 279 13.90 13.28 4.38
CA ALA A 279 14.95 12.29 4.54
C ALA A 279 16.36 12.89 4.39
N GLY A 280 16.49 14.02 3.69
CA GLY A 280 17.76 14.75 3.56
C GLY A 280 18.93 13.83 3.18
N GLY A 281 20.00 13.87 3.99
CA GLY A 281 21.19 13.04 3.77
C GLY A 281 20.98 11.52 3.96
N GLN A 282 19.85 11.07 4.47
CA GLN A 282 19.51 9.63 4.58
C GLN A 282 18.84 9.07 3.32
N THR A 283 18.47 9.94 2.36
CA THR A 283 17.93 9.47 1.07
C THR A 283 19.06 8.85 0.26
N THR A 284 18.93 7.57 -0.08
CA THR A 284 19.90 6.89 -0.94
C THR A 284 19.79 7.37 -2.38
N GLN A 285 20.85 7.15 -3.17
CA GLN A 285 20.85 7.53 -4.59
C GLN A 285 19.81 6.73 -5.39
N ALA A 286 19.58 5.48 -5.02
CA ALA A 286 18.54 4.65 -5.62
C ALA A 286 17.15 5.23 -5.37
N LEU A 287 16.81 5.53 -4.12
CA LEU A 287 15.52 6.10 -3.76
C LEU A 287 15.31 7.50 -4.37
N ALA A 288 16.34 8.34 -4.35
CA ALA A 288 16.29 9.66 -5.00
C ALA A 288 16.02 9.56 -6.50
N SER A 289 16.70 8.62 -7.17
CA SER A 289 16.49 8.36 -8.60
C SER A 289 15.04 7.96 -8.91
N ASP A 290 14.47 7.05 -8.12
CA ASP A 290 13.08 6.59 -8.27
C ASP A 290 12.09 7.74 -8.03
N LEU A 291 12.25 8.52 -6.96
CA LEU A 291 11.41 9.66 -6.65
C LEU A 291 11.44 10.73 -7.76
N TYR A 292 12.61 11.08 -8.27
CA TYR A 292 12.73 12.03 -9.39
C TYR A 292 12.09 11.48 -10.67
N ALA A 293 12.26 10.20 -10.98
CA ALA A 293 11.64 9.60 -12.16
C ALA A 293 10.10 9.59 -12.03
N MET A 294 9.57 9.33 -10.84
CA MET A 294 8.12 9.42 -10.57
C MET A 294 7.59 10.86 -10.64
N GLN A 295 8.36 11.85 -10.14
CA GLN A 295 8.01 13.27 -10.33
C GLN A 295 7.98 13.65 -11.81
N ALA A 296 8.94 13.19 -12.60
CA ALA A 296 8.97 13.45 -14.05
C ALA A 296 7.68 12.95 -14.72
N LYS A 297 7.21 11.76 -14.35
CA LYS A 297 5.92 11.22 -14.84
C LYS A 297 4.75 12.12 -14.47
N ALA A 298 4.72 12.59 -13.21
CA ALA A 298 3.65 13.47 -12.73
C ALA A 298 3.64 14.82 -13.47
N TYR A 299 4.81 15.47 -13.61
CA TYR A 299 4.94 16.73 -14.34
C TYR A 299 4.57 16.58 -15.81
N ALA A 300 4.98 15.49 -16.48
CA ALA A 300 4.58 15.21 -17.86
C ALA A 300 3.05 15.12 -18.02
N ARG A 301 2.36 14.52 -17.04
CA ARG A 301 0.89 14.42 -17.03
C ARG A 301 0.18 15.73 -16.67
N LEU A 302 0.86 16.63 -15.96
CA LEU A 302 0.38 17.99 -15.67
C LEU A 302 0.66 18.98 -16.81
N GLY A 303 1.40 18.57 -17.86
CA GLY A 303 1.79 19.44 -18.98
C GLY A 303 3.00 20.31 -18.68
N ASP A 304 3.68 20.12 -17.56
CA ASP A 304 4.92 20.82 -17.22
C ASP A 304 6.15 20.10 -17.81
N ALA A 305 6.43 20.37 -19.07
CA ALA A 305 7.57 19.78 -19.78
C ALA A 305 8.91 20.18 -19.16
N ALA A 306 9.07 21.42 -18.70
CA ALA A 306 10.31 21.90 -18.10
C ALA A 306 10.60 21.18 -16.77
N GLY A 307 9.59 21.06 -15.90
CA GLY A 307 9.66 20.29 -14.65
C GLY A 307 9.97 18.82 -14.90
N ALA A 308 9.29 18.20 -15.87
CA ALA A 308 9.52 16.79 -16.22
C ALA A 308 10.96 16.54 -16.68
N LEU A 309 11.49 17.34 -17.62
CA LEU A 309 12.86 17.21 -18.11
C LEU A 309 13.91 17.50 -17.02
N ALA A 310 13.66 18.47 -16.15
CA ALA A 310 14.53 18.73 -15.01
C ALA A 310 14.60 17.51 -14.05
N CYS A 311 13.46 16.87 -13.77
CA CYS A 311 13.38 15.69 -12.94
C CYS A 311 14.03 14.47 -13.62
N ILE A 312 13.86 14.27 -14.92
CA ILE A 312 14.56 13.21 -15.68
C ILE A 312 16.07 13.33 -15.48
N ARG A 313 16.65 14.54 -15.73
CA ARG A 313 18.08 14.77 -15.53
C ARG A 313 18.55 14.50 -14.09
N ARG A 314 17.72 14.80 -13.08
CA ARG A 314 18.04 14.48 -11.67
C ARG A 314 17.98 12.96 -11.42
N ALA A 315 16.99 12.27 -11.96
CA ALA A 315 16.85 10.83 -11.85
C ALA A 315 18.06 10.09 -12.43
N GLU A 316 18.48 10.47 -13.63
CA GLU A 316 19.65 9.90 -14.31
C GLU A 316 20.95 10.16 -13.55
N ARG A 317 21.16 11.39 -13.07
CA ARG A 317 22.34 11.69 -12.25
C ARG A 317 22.38 10.91 -10.95
N ALA A 318 21.25 10.74 -10.28
CA ALA A 318 21.17 9.92 -9.07
C ALA A 318 21.42 8.44 -9.41
N ALA A 319 20.82 7.92 -10.50
CA ALA A 319 21.01 6.55 -10.96
C ALA A 319 22.48 6.24 -11.24
N GLY A 320 23.21 7.15 -11.86
CA GLY A 320 24.64 7.02 -12.12
C GLY A 320 25.53 7.02 -10.86
N ARG A 321 24.97 7.36 -9.70
CA ARG A 321 25.68 7.39 -8.41
C ARG A 321 25.28 6.24 -7.48
N ILE A 322 24.42 5.33 -7.90
CA ILE A 322 23.99 4.18 -7.09
C ILE A 322 25.20 3.29 -6.81
N LEU A 323 25.53 3.13 -5.54
CA LEU A 323 26.57 2.20 -5.09
C LEU A 323 25.92 0.87 -4.75
N ARG A 324 25.99 -0.09 -5.69
CA ARG A 324 25.43 -1.43 -5.50
C ARG A 324 26.07 -2.11 -4.28
N GLY A 325 25.25 -2.74 -3.45
CA GLY A 325 25.68 -3.38 -2.20
C GLY A 325 25.68 -2.47 -0.98
N HIS A 326 25.50 -1.16 -1.15
CA HIS A 326 25.36 -0.20 -0.04
C HIS A 326 23.92 0.32 0.11
N GLU A 327 23.03 -0.06 -0.80
CA GLU A 327 21.61 0.31 -0.73
C GLU A 327 20.89 -0.54 0.31
N PRO A 328 19.95 0.04 1.11
CA PRO A 328 19.05 -0.72 1.95
C PRO A 328 18.25 -1.75 1.12
N GLU A 329 17.87 -2.85 1.76
CA GLU A 329 17.09 -3.91 1.09
C GLU A 329 15.81 -3.36 0.44
N GLU A 330 15.17 -2.36 1.06
CA GLU A 330 13.93 -1.74 0.59
C GLU A 330 14.12 -1.05 -0.77
N THR A 331 15.30 -0.52 -1.06
CA THR A 331 15.59 0.20 -2.30
C THR A 331 16.31 -0.65 -3.36
N GLY A 332 16.64 -1.89 -3.03
CA GLY A 332 17.30 -2.83 -3.94
C GLY A 332 16.53 -3.15 -5.22
N TYR A 333 15.24 -2.78 -5.30
CA TYR A 333 14.44 -2.88 -6.53
C TYR A 333 14.80 -1.81 -7.56
N VAL A 334 15.43 -0.71 -7.14
CA VAL A 334 15.79 0.39 -8.04
C VAL A 334 17.05 -0.01 -8.82
N GLN A 335 16.82 -0.48 -10.00
CA GLN A 335 17.86 -0.87 -10.95
C GLN A 335 17.82 0.04 -12.18
N PRO A 336 18.89 0.13 -12.98
CA PRO A 336 18.93 1.02 -14.17
C PRO A 336 17.71 0.84 -15.07
N GLY A 337 17.30 -0.38 -15.34
CA GLY A 337 16.13 -0.64 -16.18
C GLY A 337 14.80 -0.17 -15.57
N LEU A 338 14.67 -0.01 -14.25
CA LEU A 338 13.49 0.63 -13.64
C LEU A 338 13.48 2.13 -13.93
N VAL A 339 14.62 2.80 -13.75
CA VAL A 339 14.74 4.23 -14.04
C VAL A 339 14.45 4.49 -15.51
N ASN A 340 15.03 3.69 -16.41
CA ASN A 340 14.78 3.80 -17.85
C ASN A 340 13.31 3.65 -18.21
N VAL A 341 12.58 2.66 -17.66
CA VAL A 341 11.16 2.50 -17.99
C VAL A 341 10.29 3.64 -17.46
N GLN A 342 10.65 4.22 -16.33
CA GLN A 342 9.92 5.37 -15.78
C GLN A 342 10.21 6.65 -16.59
N VAL A 343 11.44 6.86 -17.01
CA VAL A 343 11.84 7.95 -17.90
C VAL A 343 11.13 7.82 -19.25
N ALA A 344 11.10 6.60 -19.82
CA ALA A 344 10.34 6.33 -21.06
C ALA A 344 8.85 6.69 -20.92
N GLU A 345 8.23 6.39 -19.77
CA GLU A 345 6.82 6.74 -19.51
C GLU A 345 6.62 8.26 -19.41
N ALA A 346 7.55 8.99 -18.80
CA ALA A 346 7.52 10.46 -18.73
C ALA A 346 7.66 11.08 -20.12
N LEU A 347 8.65 10.65 -20.91
CA LEU A 347 8.91 11.11 -22.27
C LEU A 347 7.75 10.80 -23.21
N LEU A 348 7.14 9.63 -23.08
CA LEU A 348 5.93 9.26 -23.82
C LEU A 348 4.78 10.22 -23.48
N GLY A 349 4.66 10.62 -22.23
CA GLY A 349 3.67 11.62 -21.77
C GLY A 349 3.89 13.00 -22.38
N LEU A 350 5.14 13.37 -22.65
CA LEU A 350 5.53 14.62 -23.32
C LEU A 350 5.42 14.58 -24.85
N GLY A 351 5.24 13.38 -25.43
CA GLY A 351 5.25 13.19 -26.88
C GLY A 351 6.65 13.03 -27.49
N GLU A 352 7.70 12.96 -26.65
CA GLU A 352 9.10 12.75 -27.06
C GLU A 352 9.36 11.29 -27.42
N LEU A 353 8.72 10.82 -28.52
CA LEU A 353 8.63 9.40 -28.88
C LEU A 353 9.98 8.76 -29.19
N ALA A 354 10.94 9.49 -29.79
CA ALA A 354 12.25 8.95 -30.12
C ALA A 354 13.03 8.62 -28.84
N ALA A 355 13.16 9.59 -27.94
CA ALA A 355 13.84 9.39 -26.67
C ALA A 355 13.11 8.35 -25.78
N ALA A 356 11.77 8.32 -25.80
CA ALA A 356 11.00 7.31 -25.10
C ALA A 356 11.33 5.89 -25.59
N GLN A 357 11.51 5.70 -26.90
CA GLN A 357 11.91 4.41 -27.49
C GLN A 357 13.30 3.97 -27.03
N GLU A 358 14.28 4.87 -27.02
CA GLU A 358 15.64 4.58 -26.57
C GLU A 358 15.64 4.10 -25.10
N HIS A 359 14.95 4.84 -24.23
CA HIS A 359 14.84 4.47 -22.82
C HIS A 359 14.04 3.18 -22.60
N ALA A 360 12.96 2.95 -23.37
CA ALA A 360 12.17 1.73 -23.26
C ALA A 360 12.95 0.48 -23.72
N ALA A 361 13.74 0.59 -24.79
CA ALA A 361 14.61 -0.47 -25.25
C ALA A 361 15.70 -0.76 -24.21
N ALA A 362 16.42 0.26 -23.75
CA ALA A 362 17.43 0.12 -22.70
C ALA A 362 16.84 -0.48 -21.40
N ALA A 363 15.57 -0.21 -21.09
CA ALA A 363 14.91 -0.85 -19.94
C ALA A 363 14.77 -2.36 -20.12
N VAL A 364 14.45 -2.84 -21.31
CA VAL A 364 14.27 -4.27 -21.61
C VAL A 364 15.59 -5.01 -21.59
N ASP A 365 16.68 -4.39 -22.02
CA ASP A 365 18.02 -4.98 -22.07
C ASP A 365 18.66 -5.14 -20.66
N ASN A 366 18.14 -4.42 -19.68
CA ASN A 366 18.63 -4.52 -18.30
C ASN A 366 17.99 -5.70 -17.55
N PRO A 367 18.71 -6.35 -16.62
CA PRO A 367 18.17 -7.40 -15.77
C PRO A 367 16.93 -6.94 -15.02
N ALA A 368 15.93 -7.83 -14.90
CA ALA A 368 14.69 -7.59 -14.16
C ALA A 368 14.17 -8.89 -13.56
N HIS A 369 13.47 -8.79 -12.42
CA HIS A 369 12.60 -9.87 -11.97
C HIS A 369 11.41 -10.02 -12.94
N ASP A 370 10.75 -11.18 -12.93
CA ASP A 370 9.73 -11.54 -13.93
C ASP A 370 8.64 -10.50 -14.11
N ARG A 371 8.06 -10.03 -13.00
CA ARG A 371 7.04 -8.98 -13.01
C ARG A 371 7.54 -7.65 -13.59
N GLY A 372 8.77 -7.26 -13.26
CA GLY A 372 9.41 -6.05 -13.81
C GLY A 372 9.63 -6.16 -15.31
N ARG A 373 9.97 -7.34 -15.80
CA ARG A 373 10.18 -7.61 -17.23
C ARG A 373 8.89 -7.45 -18.03
N VAL A 374 7.77 -7.99 -17.53
CA VAL A 374 6.44 -7.78 -18.14
C VAL A 374 6.11 -6.30 -18.27
N HIS A 375 6.36 -5.51 -17.22
CA HIS A 375 6.12 -4.07 -17.24
C HIS A 375 6.99 -3.34 -18.30
N ARG A 376 8.28 -3.69 -18.42
CA ARG A 376 9.21 -3.09 -19.39
C ARG A 376 8.82 -3.43 -20.83
N LEU A 377 8.45 -4.68 -21.10
CA LEU A 377 7.94 -5.10 -22.41
C LEU A 377 6.66 -4.39 -22.80
N ALA A 378 5.73 -4.21 -21.85
CA ALA A 378 4.50 -3.45 -22.08
C ALA A 378 4.79 -2.00 -22.46
N MET A 379 5.77 -1.36 -21.82
CA MET A 379 6.17 0.02 -22.15
C MET A 379 6.78 0.09 -23.54
N LEU A 380 7.72 -0.80 -23.89
CA LEU A 380 8.34 -0.82 -25.19
C LEU A 380 7.31 -1.05 -26.31
N SER A 381 6.39 -2.02 -26.14
CA SER A 381 5.29 -2.25 -27.08
C SER A 381 4.42 -1.00 -27.25
N THR A 382 4.11 -0.31 -26.15
CA THR A 382 3.27 0.91 -26.19
C THR A 382 3.96 2.04 -26.95
N VAL A 383 5.26 2.26 -26.71
CA VAL A 383 6.04 3.32 -27.38
C VAL A 383 6.20 3.00 -28.87
N ALA A 384 6.52 1.74 -29.20
CA ALA A 384 6.66 1.27 -30.59
C ALA A 384 5.37 1.51 -31.39
N LEU A 385 4.19 1.15 -30.83
CA LEU A 385 2.89 1.44 -31.46
C LEU A 385 2.68 2.94 -31.71
N ARG A 386 3.05 3.78 -30.76
CA ARG A 386 2.91 5.25 -30.89
C ARG A 386 3.84 5.83 -31.97
N ARG A 387 4.93 5.16 -32.29
CA ARG A 387 5.87 5.49 -33.36
C ARG A 387 5.51 4.90 -34.72
N GLY A 388 4.54 3.99 -34.76
CA GLY A 388 4.19 3.25 -35.98
C GLY A 388 5.09 2.05 -36.26
N ASP A 389 5.95 1.65 -35.32
CA ASP A 389 6.80 0.45 -35.43
C ASP A 389 6.01 -0.79 -34.98
N ALA A 390 5.23 -1.34 -35.90
CA ALA A 390 4.35 -2.48 -35.66
C ALA A 390 5.12 -3.75 -35.34
N ASP A 391 6.25 -3.99 -35.98
CA ASP A 391 7.05 -5.21 -35.79
C ASP A 391 7.62 -5.29 -34.37
N THR A 392 8.26 -4.24 -33.90
CA THR A 392 8.75 -4.17 -32.50
C THR A 392 7.59 -4.27 -31.51
N ALA A 393 6.45 -3.62 -31.80
CA ALA A 393 5.28 -3.64 -30.91
C ALA A 393 4.70 -5.05 -30.76
N VAL A 394 4.52 -5.77 -31.86
CA VAL A 394 4.01 -7.15 -31.88
C VAL A 394 4.98 -8.09 -31.19
N ALA A 395 6.27 -8.07 -31.55
CA ALA A 395 7.28 -8.95 -30.96
C ALA A 395 7.40 -8.78 -29.45
N THR A 396 7.35 -7.54 -28.96
CA THR A 396 7.42 -7.26 -27.51
C THR A 396 6.12 -7.62 -26.80
N ALA A 397 4.95 -7.45 -27.43
CA ALA A 397 3.66 -7.84 -26.86
C ALA A 397 3.50 -9.36 -26.72
N VAL A 398 3.99 -10.14 -27.68
CA VAL A 398 4.03 -11.61 -27.60
C VAL A 398 4.89 -12.05 -26.42
N ARG A 399 6.13 -11.57 -26.32
CA ARG A 399 7.03 -11.86 -25.19
C ARG A 399 6.41 -11.45 -23.84
N MET A 400 5.72 -10.30 -23.79
CA MET A 400 5.00 -9.84 -22.60
C MET A 400 3.91 -10.83 -22.18
N ALA A 401 3.09 -11.29 -23.13
CA ALA A 401 2.00 -12.24 -22.86
C ALA A 401 2.52 -13.59 -22.33
N GLU A 402 3.59 -14.10 -22.93
CA GLU A 402 4.24 -15.34 -22.49
C GLU A 402 4.78 -15.24 -21.06
N GLN A 403 5.45 -14.15 -20.73
CA GLN A 403 6.06 -13.95 -19.41
C GLN A 403 5.04 -13.63 -18.31
N ALA A 404 3.85 -13.12 -18.68
CA ALA A 404 2.80 -12.80 -17.71
C ALA A 404 2.01 -14.03 -17.23
N ARG A 405 2.17 -15.19 -17.87
CA ARG A 405 1.43 -16.41 -17.52
C ARG A 405 1.71 -16.83 -16.08
N GLY A 406 0.63 -17.11 -15.34
CA GLY A 406 0.70 -17.55 -13.95
C GLY A 406 1.00 -16.45 -12.92
N MET A 407 1.01 -15.17 -13.32
CA MET A 407 1.18 -14.06 -12.39
C MET A 407 -0.18 -13.55 -11.90
N GLU A 408 -0.38 -13.57 -10.57
CA GLU A 408 -1.59 -13.10 -9.91
C GLU A 408 -1.48 -11.61 -9.53
N SER A 409 -1.60 -10.73 -10.53
CA SER A 409 -1.48 -9.29 -10.39
C SER A 409 -2.52 -8.57 -11.22
N GLN A 410 -3.45 -7.86 -10.58
CA GLN A 410 -4.46 -7.07 -11.29
C GLN A 410 -3.82 -5.92 -12.09
N ARG A 411 -2.77 -5.32 -11.57
CA ARG A 411 -2.05 -4.26 -12.28
C ARG A 411 -1.38 -4.74 -13.57
N LEU A 412 -0.80 -5.93 -13.56
CA LEU A 412 -0.26 -6.51 -14.79
C LEU A 412 -1.38 -6.86 -15.78
N ARG A 413 -2.50 -7.40 -15.29
CA ARG A 413 -3.67 -7.67 -16.13
C ARG A 413 -4.21 -6.41 -16.80
N GLU A 414 -4.28 -5.30 -16.07
CA GLU A 414 -4.68 -4.02 -16.66
C GLU A 414 -3.67 -3.51 -17.69
N ARG A 415 -2.38 -3.68 -17.43
CA ARG A 415 -1.32 -3.35 -18.39
C ARG A 415 -1.45 -4.18 -19.67
N LEU A 416 -1.67 -5.48 -19.53
CA LEU A 416 -1.96 -6.39 -20.66
C LEU A 416 -3.18 -5.93 -21.46
N ARG A 417 -4.29 -5.59 -20.80
CA ARG A 417 -5.51 -5.06 -21.44
C ARG A 417 -5.23 -3.75 -22.21
N THR A 418 -4.42 -2.87 -21.62
CA THR A 418 -4.05 -1.60 -22.26
C THR A 418 -3.25 -1.82 -23.54
N VAL A 419 -2.21 -2.68 -23.50
CA VAL A 419 -1.42 -3.02 -24.69
C VAL A 419 -2.29 -3.68 -25.75
N ARG A 420 -3.13 -4.64 -25.36
CA ARG A 420 -4.11 -5.28 -26.24
C ARG A 420 -5.01 -4.27 -26.95
N ALA A 421 -5.58 -3.35 -26.20
CA ALA A 421 -6.46 -2.32 -26.78
C ALA A 421 -5.73 -1.40 -27.76
N HIS A 422 -4.46 -1.14 -27.54
CA HIS A 422 -3.62 -0.37 -28.48
C HIS A 422 -3.33 -1.17 -29.75
N LEU A 423 -2.98 -2.46 -29.63
CA LEU A 423 -2.74 -3.36 -30.76
C LEU A 423 -3.98 -3.45 -31.67
N VAL A 424 -5.15 -3.73 -31.08
CA VAL A 424 -6.41 -3.83 -31.83
C VAL A 424 -6.75 -2.52 -32.57
N ARG A 425 -6.52 -1.38 -31.94
CA ARG A 425 -6.79 -0.07 -32.57
C ARG A 425 -5.81 0.28 -33.68
N SER A 426 -4.58 -0.22 -33.65
CA SER A 426 -3.58 0.06 -34.69
C SER A 426 -3.92 -0.61 -36.02
N GLY A 427 -4.56 -1.78 -36.00
CA GLY A 427 -4.94 -2.54 -37.18
C GLY A 427 -3.78 -3.00 -38.08
N CYS A 428 -2.55 -2.95 -37.57
CA CYS A 428 -1.37 -3.36 -38.32
C CYS A 428 -1.26 -4.88 -38.44
N ALA A 429 -0.44 -5.38 -39.38
CA ALA A 429 -0.19 -6.81 -39.53
C ALA A 429 0.35 -7.43 -38.23
N GLY A 430 -0.09 -8.65 -37.90
CA GLY A 430 0.32 -9.41 -36.70
C GLY A 430 -0.27 -8.94 -35.39
N THR A 431 -0.93 -7.77 -35.32
CA THR A 431 -1.49 -7.23 -34.06
C THR A 431 -2.69 -8.03 -33.54
N ALA A 432 -3.46 -8.67 -34.46
CA ALA A 432 -4.60 -9.53 -34.08
C ALA A 432 -4.10 -10.79 -33.34
N GLU A 433 -3.08 -11.46 -33.87
CA GLU A 433 -2.49 -12.66 -33.24
C GLU A 433 -1.88 -12.33 -31.87
N ALA A 434 -1.13 -11.23 -31.76
CA ALA A 434 -0.60 -10.77 -30.50
C ALA A 434 -1.70 -10.45 -29.47
N ALA A 435 -2.83 -9.88 -29.91
CA ALA A 435 -3.99 -9.61 -29.05
C ALA A 435 -4.64 -10.91 -28.55
N GLU A 436 -4.73 -11.95 -29.39
CA GLU A 436 -5.23 -13.26 -28.98
C GLU A 436 -4.35 -13.95 -27.96
N LEU A 437 -3.02 -13.86 -28.07
CA LEU A 437 -2.07 -14.37 -27.08
C LEU A 437 -2.23 -13.66 -25.73
N ILE A 438 -2.45 -12.33 -25.75
CA ILE A 438 -2.74 -11.58 -24.52
C ILE A 438 -4.07 -12.04 -23.92
N ASP A 439 -5.12 -12.26 -24.73
CA ASP A 439 -6.40 -12.79 -24.25
C ASP A 439 -6.23 -14.17 -23.60
N GLY A 440 -5.38 -15.02 -24.19
CA GLY A 440 -5.01 -16.31 -23.61
C GLY A 440 -4.37 -16.15 -22.21
N ALA A 441 -3.43 -15.21 -22.04
CA ALA A 441 -2.81 -14.93 -20.75
C ALA A 441 -3.79 -14.34 -19.73
N LEU A 442 -4.81 -13.60 -20.18
CA LEU A 442 -5.84 -13.02 -19.30
C LEU A 442 -6.92 -14.02 -18.88
N ARG A 443 -7.12 -15.14 -19.60
CA ARG A 443 -8.13 -16.16 -19.29
C ARG A 443 -7.72 -17.11 -18.16
N VAL A 444 -6.44 -17.19 -17.81
CA VAL A 444 -6.00 -17.99 -16.65
C VAL A 444 -6.66 -17.41 -15.41
N PRO A 445 -7.47 -18.21 -14.66
CA PRO A 445 -8.13 -17.75 -13.44
C PRO A 445 -7.10 -17.29 -12.42
N LEU A 446 -7.46 -16.25 -11.64
CA LEU A 446 -6.72 -15.82 -10.46
C LEU A 446 -7.01 -16.74 -9.28
#